data_1363413d69bc6035b71c91a681f587b9
#
_entry.id   1363413d69bc6035b71c91a681f587b9
#
_cell.length_a   1.000
_cell.length_b   1.000
_cell.length_c   1.000
_cell.angle_alpha   90.00
_cell.angle_beta   90.00
_cell.angle_gamma   90.00
#
_symmetry.space_group_name_H-M   'P 1'
#
loop_
_entity.id
_entity.type
_entity.pdbx_description
1 polymer ?
#
loop_
_entity_poly.entity_id
_entity_poly.type
_entity_poly.pdbx_seq_one_letter_code
_entity_poly.pdbx_strand_id
1 'polypeptide(L)'
;NHINSDFDALVISEHCAASHDAAQIGAVQLDVFVYPRSQFENGFDCREFFQIHDGIIVLDTDGFGASIQSQVQNALELLPKKTPDEVRQEIAWCKKMLLRTERRSAEGLYRWHWLLTESLEIYCDAHKKTYLGPKKALRWMEAEHPEAFRHYSSALLHFDQQSLQSWISYLEKQS
;
A
#
# COMPACT_ATOMS: atom_id res chain seq x y z
N ASN A 1 -9.50 -6.46 14.91
CA ASN A 1 -8.75 -5.36 15.54
C ASN A 1 -7.70 -5.98 16.43
N HIS A 2 -6.44 -5.73 16.11
CA HIS A 2 -5.33 -6.08 17.01
C HIS A 2 -5.36 -5.13 18.20
N ILE A 3 -4.99 -5.64 19.39
CA ILE A 3 -4.98 -4.90 20.67
C ILE A 3 -4.12 -3.63 20.63
N ASN A 4 -3.28 -3.45 19.61
CA ASN A 4 -2.37 -2.32 19.40
C ASN A 4 -2.62 -1.63 18.03
N SER A 5 -3.85 -1.55 17.53
CA SER A 5 -4.10 -0.77 16.32
C SER A 5 -4.46 0.65 16.68
N ASP A 6 -3.85 1.60 15.96
CA ASP A 6 -4.13 3.02 16.05
C ASP A 6 -5.55 3.31 15.53
N PHE A 7 -6.11 4.41 15.98
CA PHE A 7 -7.35 4.97 15.45
C PHE A 7 -7.00 6.07 14.46
N ASP A 8 -7.03 5.73 13.19
CA ASP A 8 -6.76 6.64 12.08
C ASP A 8 -8.05 7.37 11.69
N ALA A 9 -8.03 8.71 11.68
CA ALA A 9 -9.16 9.49 11.21
C ALA A 9 -8.71 10.78 10.50
N LEU A 10 -9.55 11.21 9.57
CA LEU A 10 -9.47 12.54 8.96
C LEU A 10 -10.74 13.31 9.32
N VAL A 11 -10.57 14.50 9.85
CA VAL A 11 -11.63 15.42 10.25
C VAL A 11 -11.55 16.68 9.39
N ILE A 12 -12.66 17.05 8.77
CA ILE A 12 -12.80 18.32 8.04
C ILE A 12 -13.76 19.21 8.82
N SER A 13 -13.32 20.42 9.17
CA SER A 13 -14.11 21.38 9.95
C SER A 13 -14.02 22.78 9.36
N GLU A 14 -15.09 23.57 9.47
CA GLU A 14 -15.14 24.92 8.91
C GLU A 14 -14.26 25.91 9.68
N HIS A 15 -14.13 25.73 11.01
CA HIS A 15 -13.51 26.70 11.92
C HIS A 15 -12.34 26.11 12.69
N CYS A 16 -11.37 25.56 11.96
CA CYS A 16 -10.14 25.02 12.57
C CYS A 16 -8.90 25.45 11.78
N ALA A 17 -7.76 25.42 12.44
CA ALA A 17 -6.47 25.35 11.76
C ALA A 17 -6.11 23.87 11.52
N ALA A 18 -5.30 23.61 10.51
CA ALA A 18 -4.76 22.27 10.30
C ALA A 18 -3.97 21.82 11.53
N SER A 19 -4.22 20.61 12.00
CA SER A 19 -3.56 20.03 13.19
C SER A 19 -3.52 18.51 13.11
N HIS A 20 -2.68 17.92 13.94
CA HIS A 20 -2.55 16.48 14.09
C HIS A 20 -2.65 16.12 15.57
N ASP A 21 -3.60 15.28 15.93
CA ASP A 21 -3.77 14.74 17.28
C ASP A 21 -3.24 13.31 17.33
N ALA A 22 -2.14 13.12 18.04
CA ALA A 22 -1.50 11.84 18.30
C ALA A 22 -1.62 11.44 19.78
N ALA A 23 -2.66 11.92 20.48
CA ALA A 23 -2.89 11.61 21.89
C ALA A 23 -3.23 10.13 22.09
N GLN A 24 -2.95 9.64 23.30
CA GLN A 24 -3.36 8.29 23.70
C GLN A 24 -4.61 8.37 24.60
N ILE A 25 -5.65 7.63 24.21
CA ILE A 25 -6.89 7.51 25.00
C ILE A 25 -7.02 6.04 25.46
N GLY A 26 -6.75 5.81 26.73
CA GLY A 26 -6.68 4.45 27.28
C GLY A 26 -5.58 3.62 26.61
N ALA A 27 -5.94 2.53 25.94
CA ALA A 27 -5.01 1.68 25.20
C ALA A 27 -4.95 2.01 23.70
N VAL A 28 -5.67 3.05 23.24
CA VAL A 28 -5.76 3.39 21.82
C VAL A 28 -4.91 4.62 21.53
N GLN A 29 -3.99 4.50 20.60
CA GLN A 29 -3.25 5.62 20.02
C GLN A 29 -4.12 6.30 18.98
N LEU A 30 -4.27 7.62 19.05
CA LEU A 30 -4.92 8.39 18.00
C LEU A 30 -3.91 8.77 16.91
N ASP A 31 -4.38 8.78 15.67
CA ASP A 31 -3.71 9.36 14.50
C ASP A 31 -4.76 10.16 13.72
N VAL A 32 -5.11 11.35 14.26
CA VAL A 32 -6.23 12.16 13.77
C VAL A 32 -5.71 13.42 13.11
N PHE A 33 -5.86 13.49 11.80
CA PHE A 33 -5.57 14.70 11.02
C PHE A 33 -6.81 15.56 10.90
N VAL A 34 -6.68 16.82 11.30
CA VAL A 34 -7.76 17.83 11.22
C VAL A 34 -7.39 18.86 10.18
N TYR A 35 -8.29 19.12 9.25
CA TYR A 35 -8.09 20.08 8.16
C TYR A 35 -9.24 21.07 8.09
N PRO A 36 -8.96 22.36 7.77
CA PRO A 36 -10.00 23.33 7.47
C PRO A 36 -10.68 22.96 6.14
N ARG A 37 -12.00 23.13 6.09
CA ARG A 37 -12.79 22.90 4.87
C ARG A 37 -12.27 23.68 3.66
N SER A 38 -11.81 24.90 3.88
CA SER A 38 -11.23 25.75 2.84
C SER A 38 -10.03 25.16 2.10
N GLN A 39 -9.33 24.19 2.69
CA GLN A 39 -8.23 23.47 2.04
C GLN A 39 -8.71 22.63 0.84
N PHE A 40 -9.95 22.19 0.85
CA PHE A 40 -10.52 21.32 -0.18
C PHE A 40 -11.41 22.05 -1.18
N GLU A 41 -11.90 23.25 -0.84
CA GLU A 41 -12.90 23.98 -1.63
C GLU A 41 -12.36 24.52 -2.97
N ASN A 42 -11.07 24.86 -3.02
CA ASN A 42 -10.43 25.44 -4.22
C ASN A 42 -9.58 24.43 -5.01
N GLY A 43 -9.83 23.15 -4.81
CA GLY A 43 -9.03 22.04 -5.33
C GLY A 43 -7.89 21.66 -4.39
N PHE A 44 -7.55 20.39 -4.40
CA PHE A 44 -6.48 19.82 -3.56
C PHE A 44 -5.79 18.69 -4.31
N ASP A 45 -4.56 18.34 -3.92
CA ASP A 45 -3.90 17.18 -4.49
C ASP A 45 -4.46 15.88 -3.87
N CYS A 46 -5.29 15.18 -4.62
CA CYS A 46 -5.91 13.93 -4.17
C CYS A 46 -4.88 12.87 -3.75
N ARG A 47 -3.63 12.96 -4.24
CA ARG A 47 -2.58 11.97 -3.91
C ARG A 47 -2.14 12.06 -2.46
N GLU A 48 -2.24 13.22 -1.84
CA GLU A 48 -1.95 13.42 -0.42
C GLU A 48 -2.99 12.75 0.50
N PHE A 49 -4.15 12.38 -0.07
CA PHE A 49 -5.29 11.84 0.67
C PHE A 49 -5.71 10.44 0.22
N PHE A 50 -4.86 9.70 -0.46
CA PHE A 50 -5.21 8.35 -0.95
C PHE A 50 -5.61 7.38 0.16
N GLN A 51 -5.19 7.60 1.40
CA GLN A 51 -5.57 6.78 2.55
C GLN A 51 -7.07 6.78 2.85
N ILE A 52 -7.81 7.83 2.45
CA ILE A 52 -9.27 7.93 2.73
C ILE A 52 -10.15 7.23 1.69
N HIS A 53 -9.58 6.68 0.59
CA HIS A 53 -10.36 6.12 -0.53
C HIS A 53 -11.33 5.02 -0.10
N ASP A 54 -10.99 4.24 0.92
CA ASP A 54 -11.77 3.15 1.50
C ASP A 54 -12.14 3.42 2.98
N GLY A 55 -12.02 4.68 3.42
CA GLY A 55 -12.40 5.11 4.75
C GLY A 55 -13.92 5.02 4.98
N ILE A 56 -14.32 4.83 6.24
CA ILE A 56 -15.72 4.85 6.64
C ILE A 56 -16.08 6.28 7.02
N ILE A 57 -17.06 6.85 6.35
CA ILE A 57 -17.61 8.16 6.72
C ILE A 57 -18.47 7.99 7.96
N VAL A 58 -18.02 8.54 9.08
CA VAL A 58 -18.73 8.46 10.37
C VAL A 58 -19.73 9.59 10.52
N LEU A 59 -19.38 10.78 10.05
CA LEU A 59 -20.22 11.97 10.10
C LEU A 59 -20.00 12.80 8.84
N ASP A 60 -21.10 13.12 8.15
CA ASP A 60 -21.10 14.03 6.99
C ASP A 60 -22.44 14.74 6.93
N THR A 61 -22.44 16.04 7.22
CA THR A 61 -23.67 16.81 7.39
C THR A 61 -24.26 17.35 6.09
N ASP A 62 -23.44 17.50 5.05
CA ASP A 62 -23.81 18.14 3.77
C ASP A 62 -23.31 17.40 2.53
N GLY A 63 -22.77 16.20 2.68
CA GLY A 63 -22.20 15.40 1.60
C GLY A 63 -20.81 15.84 1.16
N PHE A 64 -20.18 16.76 1.87
CA PHE A 64 -18.85 17.27 1.53
C PHE A 64 -17.77 16.21 1.69
N GLY A 65 -17.78 15.46 2.77
CA GLY A 65 -16.85 14.35 3.01
C GLY A 65 -16.96 13.26 1.93
N ALA A 66 -18.18 12.88 1.57
CA ALA A 66 -18.44 11.94 0.48
C ALA A 66 -17.94 12.46 -0.88
N SER A 67 -18.08 13.76 -1.14
CA SER A 67 -17.54 14.38 -2.35
C SER A 67 -16.02 14.32 -2.41
N ILE A 68 -15.33 14.62 -1.31
CA ILE A 68 -13.86 14.53 -1.22
C ILE A 68 -13.40 13.07 -1.44
N GLN A 69 -14.03 12.13 -0.76
CA GLN A 69 -13.71 10.71 -0.93
C GLN A 69 -13.88 10.25 -2.38
N SER A 70 -14.96 10.66 -3.05
CA SER A 70 -15.20 10.34 -4.46
C SER A 70 -14.15 10.93 -5.39
N GLN A 71 -13.68 12.16 -5.12
CA GLN A 71 -12.60 12.77 -5.89
C GLN A 71 -11.30 11.98 -5.74
N VAL A 72 -10.97 11.55 -4.53
CA VAL A 72 -9.80 10.71 -4.24
C VAL A 72 -9.91 9.34 -4.93
N GLN A 73 -11.07 8.70 -4.89
CA GLN A 73 -11.33 7.43 -5.58
C GLN A 73 -11.14 7.56 -7.09
N ASN A 74 -11.73 8.59 -7.70
CA ASN A 74 -11.57 8.87 -9.13
C ASN A 74 -10.09 9.14 -9.50
N ALA A 75 -9.37 9.89 -8.67
CA ALA A 75 -7.95 10.16 -8.90
C ALA A 75 -7.10 8.88 -8.85
N LEU A 76 -7.42 7.94 -7.95
CA LEU A 76 -6.78 6.63 -7.87
C LEU A 76 -7.03 5.77 -9.11
N GLU A 77 -8.26 5.78 -9.64
CA GLU A 77 -8.61 5.04 -10.85
C GLU A 77 -7.89 5.57 -12.09
N LEU A 78 -7.65 6.89 -12.13
CA LEU A 78 -6.95 7.57 -13.22
C LEU A 78 -5.43 7.46 -13.17
N LEU A 79 -4.85 6.86 -12.11
CA LEU A 79 -3.41 6.66 -12.05
C LEU A 79 -2.92 5.83 -13.25
N PRO A 80 -1.82 6.24 -13.87
CA PRO A 80 -1.26 5.49 -15.00
C PRO A 80 -0.90 4.07 -14.56
N LYS A 81 -1.32 3.10 -15.35
CA LYS A 81 -0.94 1.69 -15.14
C LYS A 81 0.28 1.36 -15.99
N LYS A 82 1.18 0.57 -15.45
CA LYS A 82 2.35 0.09 -16.20
C LYS A 82 1.90 -0.75 -17.40
N THR A 83 2.62 -0.61 -18.48
CA THR A 83 2.45 -1.44 -19.66
C THR A 83 2.96 -2.86 -19.39
N PRO A 84 2.50 -3.87 -20.17
CA PRO A 84 3.04 -5.23 -20.03
C PRO A 84 4.55 -5.31 -20.25
N ASP A 85 5.13 -4.44 -21.10
CA ASP A 85 6.56 -4.39 -21.34
C ASP A 85 7.34 -3.88 -20.12
N GLU A 86 6.85 -2.83 -19.46
CA GLU A 86 7.44 -2.32 -18.22
C GLU A 86 7.38 -3.36 -17.11
N VAL A 87 6.26 -4.04 -16.94
CA VAL A 87 6.12 -5.13 -15.96
C VAL A 87 7.10 -6.26 -16.25
N ARG A 88 7.24 -6.69 -17.52
CA ARG A 88 8.22 -7.72 -17.90
C ARG A 88 9.66 -7.32 -17.59
N GLN A 89 10.01 -6.05 -17.81
CA GLN A 89 11.35 -5.55 -17.48
C GLN A 89 11.62 -5.58 -15.98
N GLU A 90 10.63 -5.22 -15.17
CA GLU A 90 10.74 -5.25 -13.70
C GLU A 90 10.82 -6.69 -13.16
N ILE A 91 10.06 -7.61 -13.71
CA ILE A 91 10.18 -9.04 -13.36
C ILE A 91 11.56 -9.60 -13.75
N ALA A 92 12.08 -9.21 -14.92
CA ALA A 92 13.45 -9.58 -15.31
C ALA A 92 14.50 -8.98 -14.36
N TRP A 93 14.27 -7.77 -13.84
CA TRP A 93 15.11 -7.20 -12.81
C TRP A 93 15.04 -8.00 -11.50
N CYS A 94 13.86 -8.46 -11.06
CA CYS A 94 13.72 -9.32 -9.88
C CYS A 94 14.58 -10.59 -10.01
N LYS A 95 14.58 -11.24 -11.15
CA LYS A 95 15.44 -12.42 -11.43
C LYS A 95 16.92 -12.09 -11.29
N LYS A 96 17.36 -10.95 -11.84
CA LYS A 96 18.74 -10.49 -11.72
C LYS A 96 19.11 -10.19 -10.26
N MET A 97 18.19 -9.61 -9.49
CA MET A 97 18.41 -9.33 -8.07
C MET A 97 18.47 -10.61 -7.24
N LEU A 98 17.63 -11.61 -7.54
CA LEU A 98 17.64 -12.91 -6.87
C LEU A 98 19.05 -13.53 -6.84
N LEU A 99 19.78 -13.52 -7.96
CA LEU A 99 21.15 -14.03 -8.02
C LEU A 99 22.13 -13.28 -7.09
N ARG A 100 21.84 -12.03 -6.78
CA ARG A 100 22.70 -11.21 -5.89
C ARG A 100 22.38 -11.44 -4.40
N THR A 101 21.23 -12.00 -4.08
CA THR A 101 20.85 -12.35 -2.69
C THR A 101 21.58 -13.59 -2.17
N GLU A 102 22.16 -14.42 -3.06
CA GLU A 102 22.91 -15.63 -2.69
C GLU A 102 24.16 -15.32 -1.85
N ARG A 103 24.68 -14.10 -1.96
CA ARG A 103 25.79 -13.64 -1.12
C ARG A 103 25.26 -13.36 0.30
N ARG A 104 25.64 -14.21 1.24
CA ARG A 104 25.33 -14.04 2.69
C ARG A 104 26.19 -12.92 3.33
N SER A 105 26.14 -11.73 2.74
CA SER A 105 26.78 -10.50 3.23
C SER A 105 25.69 -9.50 3.62
N ALA A 106 26.06 -8.43 4.34
CA ALA A 106 25.14 -7.35 4.67
C ALA A 106 24.49 -6.76 3.40
N GLU A 107 25.23 -6.63 2.30
CA GLU A 107 24.70 -6.19 1.01
C GLU A 107 23.69 -7.19 0.43
N GLY A 108 23.99 -8.49 0.48
CA GLY A 108 23.07 -9.54 0.00
C GLY A 108 21.78 -9.57 0.78
N LEU A 109 21.83 -9.42 2.12
CA LEU A 109 20.65 -9.34 2.97
C LEU A 109 19.84 -8.07 2.71
N TYR A 110 20.48 -6.92 2.52
CA TYR A 110 19.80 -5.69 2.12
C TYR A 110 19.03 -5.88 0.80
N ARG A 111 19.67 -6.51 -0.21
CA ARG A 111 19.03 -6.82 -1.49
C ARG A 111 17.88 -7.81 -1.36
N TRP A 112 17.95 -8.74 -0.43
CA TRP A 112 16.85 -9.64 -0.09
C TRP A 112 15.61 -8.88 0.34
N HIS A 113 15.74 -8.02 1.34
CA HIS A 113 14.61 -7.22 1.83
C HIS A 113 14.07 -6.29 0.73
N TRP A 114 14.96 -5.65 -0.01
CA TRP A 114 14.57 -4.80 -1.11
C TRP A 114 13.80 -5.57 -2.19
N LEU A 115 14.29 -6.73 -2.61
CA LEU A 115 13.61 -7.58 -3.60
C LEU A 115 12.21 -8.00 -3.13
N LEU A 116 12.04 -8.37 -1.86
CA LEU A 116 10.73 -8.69 -1.29
C LEU A 116 9.77 -7.48 -1.37
N THR A 117 10.23 -6.30 -0.98
CA THR A 117 9.41 -5.09 -1.01
C THR A 117 8.98 -4.74 -2.43
N GLU A 118 9.94 -4.62 -3.35
CA GLU A 118 9.67 -4.22 -4.73
C GLU A 118 8.82 -5.26 -5.48
N SER A 119 9.08 -6.54 -5.26
CA SER A 119 8.34 -7.60 -5.96
C SER A 119 6.85 -7.68 -5.59
N LEU A 120 6.46 -7.18 -4.42
CA LEU A 120 5.05 -7.05 -4.04
C LEU A 120 4.34 -5.97 -4.87
N GLU A 121 4.99 -4.83 -5.06
CA GLU A 121 4.47 -3.75 -5.90
C GLU A 121 4.39 -4.20 -7.37
N ILE A 122 5.45 -4.83 -7.88
CA ILE A 122 5.48 -5.38 -9.24
C ILE A 122 4.37 -6.42 -9.45
N TYR A 123 4.07 -7.23 -8.43
CA TYR A 123 2.94 -8.16 -8.51
C TYR A 123 1.59 -7.44 -8.62
N CYS A 124 1.41 -6.36 -7.87
CA CYS A 124 0.22 -5.51 -8.00
C CYS A 124 0.12 -4.92 -9.43
N ASP A 125 1.22 -4.41 -9.97
CA ASP A 125 1.27 -3.83 -11.32
C ASP A 125 0.96 -4.88 -12.41
N ALA A 126 1.47 -6.10 -12.28
CA ALA A 126 1.16 -7.22 -13.19
C ALA A 126 -0.36 -7.51 -13.24
N HIS A 127 -1.06 -7.29 -12.14
CA HIS A 127 -2.51 -7.44 -12.04
C HIS A 127 -3.29 -6.12 -12.21
N LYS A 128 -2.63 -5.04 -12.63
CA LYS A 128 -3.21 -3.69 -12.79
C LYS A 128 -3.86 -3.16 -11.50
N LYS A 129 -3.43 -3.67 -10.34
CA LYS A 129 -3.87 -3.24 -9.02
C LYS A 129 -3.00 -2.10 -8.53
N THR A 130 -3.60 -0.99 -8.13
CA THR A 130 -2.84 0.10 -7.51
C THR A 130 -2.27 -0.35 -6.17
N TYR A 131 -0.96 -0.22 -6.00
CA TYR A 131 -0.30 -0.51 -4.74
C TYR A 131 -0.56 0.62 -3.73
N LEU A 132 -1.22 0.30 -2.64
CA LEU A 132 -1.59 1.22 -1.56
C LEU A 132 -0.97 0.78 -0.21
N GLY A 133 0.25 0.29 -0.29
CA GLY A 133 1.01 -0.20 0.85
C GLY A 133 0.84 -1.71 1.12
N PRO A 134 1.75 -2.27 1.93
CA PRO A 134 1.85 -3.72 2.10
C PRO A 134 0.61 -4.32 2.77
N LYS A 135 0.01 -3.63 3.73
CA LYS A 135 -1.17 -4.12 4.47
C LYS A 135 -2.36 -4.39 3.53
N LYS A 136 -2.63 -3.46 2.60
CA LYS A 136 -3.73 -3.59 1.63
C LYS A 136 -3.39 -4.60 0.54
N ALA A 137 -2.16 -4.58 0.04
CA ALA A 137 -1.70 -5.53 -0.97
C ALA A 137 -1.75 -6.98 -0.48
N LEU A 138 -1.26 -7.25 0.75
CA LEU A 138 -1.29 -8.59 1.33
C LEU A 138 -2.71 -9.09 1.57
N ARG A 139 -3.61 -8.25 2.08
CA ARG A 139 -5.03 -8.62 2.26
C ARG A 139 -5.71 -8.94 0.92
N TRP A 140 -5.44 -8.14 -0.10
CA TRP A 140 -5.94 -8.40 -1.44
C TRP A 140 -5.41 -9.72 -2.01
N MET A 141 -4.11 -9.98 -1.88
CA MET A 141 -3.52 -11.26 -2.32
C MET A 141 -4.11 -12.45 -1.57
N GLU A 142 -4.28 -12.35 -0.26
CA GLU A 142 -4.86 -13.43 0.55
C GLU A 142 -6.29 -13.76 0.11
N ALA A 143 -7.10 -12.74 -0.19
CA ALA A 143 -8.49 -12.91 -0.57
C ALA A 143 -8.69 -13.38 -2.02
N GLU A 144 -7.95 -12.79 -2.97
CA GLU A 144 -8.20 -12.99 -4.40
C GLU A 144 -7.14 -13.86 -5.09
N HIS A 145 -5.93 -13.94 -4.53
CA HIS A 145 -4.77 -14.65 -5.08
C HIS A 145 -4.08 -15.55 -4.04
N PRO A 146 -4.77 -16.52 -3.42
CA PRO A 146 -4.26 -17.28 -2.28
C PRO A 146 -2.96 -18.08 -2.57
N GLU A 147 -2.75 -18.49 -3.82
CA GLU A 147 -1.51 -19.15 -4.23
C GLU A 147 -0.33 -18.20 -4.22
N ALA A 148 -0.50 -17.01 -4.79
CA ALA A 148 0.51 -15.94 -4.75
C ALA A 148 0.84 -15.55 -3.30
N PHE A 149 -0.21 -15.35 -2.49
CA PHE A 149 -0.05 -15.03 -1.06
C PHE A 149 0.77 -16.11 -0.34
N ARG A 150 0.52 -17.39 -0.60
CA ARG A 150 1.29 -18.49 -0.02
C ARG A 150 2.78 -18.44 -0.40
N HIS A 151 3.10 -18.18 -1.67
CA HIS A 151 4.49 -18.05 -2.11
C HIS A 151 5.18 -16.84 -1.48
N TYR A 152 4.51 -15.69 -1.50
CA TYR A 152 5.06 -14.45 -0.98
C TYR A 152 5.24 -14.50 0.54
N SER A 153 4.23 -14.95 1.29
CA SER A 153 4.29 -15.08 2.74
C SER A 153 5.34 -16.11 3.19
N SER A 154 5.53 -17.19 2.44
CA SER A 154 6.62 -18.14 2.68
C SER A 154 7.99 -17.46 2.58
N ALA A 155 8.21 -16.63 1.56
CA ALA A 155 9.46 -15.90 1.40
C ALA A 155 9.70 -14.87 2.51
N LEU A 156 8.63 -14.27 3.04
CA LEU A 156 8.71 -13.33 4.18
C LEU A 156 9.01 -14.04 5.51
N LEU A 157 8.41 -15.22 5.75
CA LEU A 157 8.44 -15.89 7.05
C LEU A 157 9.66 -16.80 7.23
N HIS A 158 10.07 -17.51 6.19
CA HIS A 158 11.15 -18.49 6.31
C HIS A 158 12.54 -17.90 6.09
N PHE A 159 12.64 -16.78 5.39
CA PHE A 159 13.89 -16.08 5.14
C PHE A 159 15.01 -16.99 4.57
N ASP A 160 14.64 -17.87 3.65
CA ASP A 160 15.53 -18.80 2.96
C ASP A 160 15.50 -18.62 1.44
N GLN A 161 16.61 -18.98 0.77
CA GLN A 161 16.78 -18.77 -0.67
C GLN A 161 15.73 -19.52 -1.50
N GLN A 162 15.31 -20.70 -1.06
CA GLN A 162 14.35 -21.54 -1.79
C GLN A 162 12.97 -20.90 -1.81
N SER A 163 12.52 -20.33 -0.69
CA SER A 163 11.23 -19.64 -0.60
C SER A 163 11.22 -18.37 -1.45
N LEU A 164 12.31 -17.59 -1.43
CA LEU A 164 12.44 -16.40 -2.27
C LEU A 164 12.46 -16.77 -3.78
N GLN A 165 13.21 -17.79 -4.15
CA GLN A 165 13.26 -18.28 -5.51
C GLN A 165 11.89 -18.78 -5.99
N SER A 166 11.15 -19.48 -5.11
CA SER A 166 9.80 -19.95 -5.40
C SER A 166 8.84 -18.78 -5.68
N TRP A 167 8.93 -17.71 -4.89
CA TRP A 167 8.14 -16.50 -5.11
C TRP A 167 8.49 -15.82 -6.44
N ILE A 168 9.77 -15.58 -6.72
CA ILE A 168 10.18 -14.91 -7.97
C ILE A 168 9.85 -15.76 -9.20
N SER A 169 9.96 -17.08 -9.09
CA SER A 169 9.54 -18.00 -10.16
C SER A 169 8.03 -18.01 -10.38
N TYR A 170 7.25 -17.79 -9.34
CA TYR A 170 5.80 -17.61 -9.44
C TYR A 170 5.46 -16.27 -10.12
N LEU A 171 6.11 -15.19 -9.70
CA LEU A 171 5.94 -13.86 -10.28
C LEU A 171 6.26 -13.84 -11.78
N GLU A 172 7.27 -14.57 -12.20
CA GLU A 172 7.65 -14.69 -13.63
C GLU A 172 6.52 -15.24 -14.51
N LYS A 173 5.66 -16.10 -13.97
CA LYS A 173 4.54 -16.68 -14.72
C LYS A 173 3.36 -15.73 -14.89
N GLN A 174 3.42 -14.55 -14.25
CA GLN A 174 2.37 -13.53 -14.33
C GLN A 174 2.63 -12.50 -15.44
N SER A 175 3.74 -12.59 -16.17
CA SER A 175 4.17 -11.65 -17.23
C SER A 175 3.65 -12.00 -18.62
#